data_4ad9f39d26e94ad05e0f57d024fd0f2e
#
_entry.id   4ad9f39d26e94ad05e0f57d024fd0f2e
#
_cell.length_a   1.000
_cell.length_b   1.000
_cell.length_c   1.000
_cell.angle_alpha   90.00
_cell.angle_beta   90.00
_cell.angle_gamma   90.00
#
_symmetry.space_group_name_H-M   'P 1'
#
loop_
_entity.id
_entity.type
_entity.pdbx_description
1 polymer ?
#
loop_
_entity_poly.entity_id
_entity_poly.type
_entity_poly.pdbx_seq_one_letter_code
_entity_poly.pdbx_strand_id
1 'polypeptide(L)'
;HQFGATMKSLIERVPNSDKAIFSAHCHNDLGLAVANSLSAVLNGARQVECTINGLGERAGNTSLEELVMAVRTRQDVFDCDTNIDATHILAASRLVSSVTGFIVQPNKAIVGANAFAHEAGIHQDGVLKHRETYEIMRAEDVGWNANQLVLGKHSGRNAFKVRLGELGVEFDSEESLNDAFRRFKELADKKHEIFDEDL
;
A
#
# COMPACT_ATOMS: atom_id res chain seq x y z
N HIS A 1 -5.30 -19.86 -12.62
CA HIS A 1 -5.43 -21.32 -12.49
C HIS A 1 -4.37 -22.09 -13.27
N GLN A 2 -4.15 -21.78 -14.56
CA GLN A 2 -3.21 -22.54 -15.41
C GLN A 2 -1.77 -22.45 -14.88
N PHE A 3 -1.27 -21.29 -14.49
CA PHE A 3 0.09 -21.10 -13.98
C PHE A 3 0.36 -21.94 -12.72
N GLY A 4 -0.55 -21.91 -11.74
CA GLY A 4 -0.44 -22.75 -10.55
C GLY A 4 -0.49 -24.24 -10.86
N ALA A 5 -1.37 -24.67 -11.78
CA ALA A 5 -1.43 -26.07 -12.22
C ALA A 5 -0.11 -26.52 -12.88
N THR A 6 0.54 -25.65 -13.66
CA THR A 6 1.85 -25.91 -14.21
C THR A 6 2.91 -26.07 -13.12
N MET A 7 2.92 -25.17 -12.11
CA MET A 7 3.81 -25.25 -10.95
C MET A 7 3.65 -26.59 -10.22
N LYS A 8 2.42 -26.95 -9.90
CA LYS A 8 2.09 -28.22 -9.26
C LYS A 8 2.58 -29.42 -10.06
N SER A 9 2.29 -29.41 -11.36
CA SER A 9 2.70 -30.51 -12.25
C SER A 9 4.23 -30.67 -12.33
N LEU A 10 4.98 -29.55 -12.30
CA LEU A 10 6.45 -29.60 -12.28
C LEU A 10 6.96 -30.22 -10.97
N ILE A 11 6.43 -29.75 -9.84
CA ILE A 11 6.82 -30.25 -8.50
C ILE A 11 6.52 -31.76 -8.36
N GLU A 12 5.38 -32.21 -8.87
CA GLU A 12 4.98 -33.62 -8.77
C GLU A 12 5.74 -34.56 -9.72
N ARG A 13 6.18 -34.06 -10.87
CA ARG A 13 6.76 -34.89 -11.93
C ARG A 13 8.28 -34.85 -12.04
N VAL A 14 8.91 -33.78 -11.54
CA VAL A 14 10.36 -33.68 -11.61
C VAL A 14 10.98 -34.51 -10.51
N PRO A 15 11.87 -35.47 -10.83
CA PRO A 15 12.57 -36.25 -9.80
C PRO A 15 13.39 -35.35 -8.87
N ASN A 16 13.36 -35.61 -7.57
CA ASN A 16 14.06 -34.84 -6.54
C ASN A 16 13.59 -33.38 -6.38
N SER A 17 12.39 -33.04 -6.81
CA SER A 17 11.79 -31.71 -6.60
C SER A 17 11.72 -31.33 -5.13
N ASP A 18 11.60 -32.30 -4.23
CA ASP A 18 11.64 -32.17 -2.78
C ASP A 18 12.97 -31.60 -2.22
N LYS A 19 14.03 -31.65 -3.04
CA LYS A 19 15.36 -31.10 -2.68
C LYS A 19 15.58 -29.66 -3.18
N ALA A 20 14.61 -29.05 -3.83
CA ALA A 20 14.71 -27.71 -4.42
C ALA A 20 13.55 -26.82 -3.94
N ILE A 21 13.83 -25.52 -3.82
CA ILE A 21 12.82 -24.49 -3.62
C ILE A 21 12.40 -23.98 -4.99
N PHE A 22 11.11 -24.13 -5.30
CA PHE A 22 10.55 -23.57 -6.53
C PHE A 22 10.19 -22.09 -6.31
N SER A 23 10.71 -21.25 -7.22
CA SER A 23 10.45 -19.81 -7.25
C SER A 23 9.50 -19.46 -8.39
N ALA A 24 8.62 -18.46 -8.14
CA ALA A 24 7.76 -17.87 -9.15
C ALA A 24 8.24 -16.47 -9.50
N HIS A 25 8.44 -16.20 -10.80
CA HIS A 25 8.70 -14.87 -11.35
C HIS A 25 7.64 -14.54 -12.38
N CYS A 26 6.87 -13.47 -12.16
CA CYS A 26 5.75 -13.10 -13.00
C CYS A 26 5.83 -11.64 -13.44
N HIS A 27 5.59 -11.40 -14.74
CA HIS A 27 5.41 -10.07 -15.31
C HIS A 27 3.94 -9.62 -15.28
N ASN A 28 3.72 -8.33 -15.32
CA ASN A 28 2.40 -7.72 -15.07
C ASN A 28 1.72 -7.15 -16.32
N ASP A 29 2.07 -7.65 -17.50
CA ASP A 29 1.58 -7.12 -18.79
C ASP A 29 0.05 -7.10 -18.91
N LEU A 30 -0.64 -8.01 -18.23
CA LEU A 30 -2.11 -8.07 -18.17
C LEU A 30 -2.67 -7.76 -16.76
N GLY A 31 -1.85 -7.23 -15.84
CA GLY A 31 -2.28 -6.97 -14.47
C GLY A 31 -2.45 -8.24 -13.63
N LEU A 32 -1.83 -9.37 -14.01
CA LEU A 32 -2.04 -10.68 -13.38
C LEU A 32 -0.82 -11.22 -12.63
N ALA A 33 0.24 -10.45 -12.49
CA ALA A 33 1.49 -10.93 -11.87
C ALA A 33 1.27 -11.41 -10.44
N VAL A 34 0.60 -10.63 -9.61
CA VAL A 34 0.28 -11.00 -8.21
C VAL A 34 -0.61 -12.23 -8.16
N ALA A 35 -1.67 -12.28 -8.97
CA ALA A 35 -2.58 -13.41 -9.01
C ALA A 35 -1.87 -14.71 -9.44
N ASN A 36 -0.98 -14.65 -10.40
CA ASN A 36 -0.18 -15.80 -10.83
C ASN A 36 0.80 -16.24 -9.74
N SER A 37 1.49 -15.30 -9.09
CA SER A 37 2.41 -15.59 -7.98
C SER A 37 1.69 -16.24 -6.80
N LEU A 38 0.55 -15.72 -6.39
CA LEU A 38 -0.28 -16.33 -5.36
C LEU A 38 -0.77 -17.72 -5.76
N SER A 39 -1.15 -17.90 -7.03
CA SER A 39 -1.52 -19.22 -7.56
C SER A 39 -0.35 -20.21 -7.51
N ALA A 40 0.88 -19.76 -7.77
CA ALA A 40 2.07 -20.60 -7.63
C ALA A 40 2.33 -21.01 -6.17
N VAL A 41 2.19 -20.08 -5.22
CA VAL A 41 2.32 -20.35 -3.77
C VAL A 41 1.32 -21.41 -3.32
N LEU A 42 0.07 -21.29 -3.71
CA LEU A 42 -0.99 -22.28 -3.41
C LEU A 42 -0.69 -23.65 -4.04
N ASN A 43 0.16 -23.71 -5.04
CA ASN A 43 0.52 -24.94 -5.75
C ASN A 43 1.97 -25.39 -5.49
N GLY A 44 2.58 -24.95 -4.39
CA GLY A 44 3.82 -25.50 -3.88
C GLY A 44 5.07 -24.64 -4.08
N ALA A 45 5.00 -23.48 -4.75
CA ALA A 45 6.10 -22.54 -4.74
C ALA A 45 6.33 -22.01 -3.31
N ARG A 46 7.58 -21.83 -2.92
CA ARG A 46 7.96 -21.31 -1.59
C ARG A 46 8.90 -20.10 -1.69
N GLN A 47 9.10 -19.61 -2.89
CA GLN A 47 9.80 -18.36 -3.17
C GLN A 47 9.03 -17.60 -4.24
N VAL A 48 8.98 -16.27 -4.13
CA VAL A 48 8.44 -15.38 -5.15
C VAL A 48 9.45 -14.25 -5.40
N GLU A 49 9.77 -14.03 -6.67
CA GLU A 49 10.55 -12.88 -7.10
C GLU A 49 9.60 -11.74 -7.40
N CYS A 50 9.67 -10.70 -6.59
CA CYS A 50 8.77 -9.56 -6.63
C CYS A 50 9.53 -8.26 -6.40
N THR A 51 8.88 -7.13 -6.67
CA THR A 51 9.51 -5.81 -6.54
C THR A 51 8.62 -4.86 -5.78
N ILE A 52 9.22 -3.91 -5.06
CA ILE A 52 8.49 -2.83 -4.41
C ILE A 52 7.80 -1.99 -5.49
N ASN A 53 6.54 -1.65 -5.27
CA ASN A 53 5.66 -0.95 -6.20
C ASN A 53 5.41 -1.69 -7.53
N GLY A 54 5.78 -2.97 -7.62
CA GLY A 54 5.66 -3.74 -8.84
C GLY A 54 6.58 -3.26 -9.97
N LEU A 55 7.66 -2.54 -9.67
CA LEU A 55 8.59 -2.04 -10.68
C LEU A 55 9.21 -3.18 -11.49
N GLY A 56 9.49 -2.92 -12.76
CA GLY A 56 10.11 -3.89 -13.65
C GLY A 56 9.96 -3.50 -15.11
N GLU A 57 10.41 -4.36 -16.00
CA GLU A 57 10.27 -4.16 -17.43
C GLU A 57 8.80 -4.08 -17.87
N ARG A 58 8.51 -3.31 -18.90
CA ARG A 58 7.19 -3.11 -19.52
C ARG A 58 6.14 -2.64 -18.52
N ALA A 59 5.19 -3.51 -18.12
CA ALA A 59 4.15 -3.21 -17.14
C ALA A 59 4.57 -3.56 -15.69
N GLY A 60 5.81 -4.00 -15.48
CA GLY A 60 6.36 -4.34 -14.18
C GLY A 60 6.26 -5.83 -13.82
N ASN A 61 6.58 -6.10 -12.57
CA ASN A 61 6.62 -7.44 -11.96
C ASN A 61 5.53 -7.59 -10.89
N THR A 62 5.54 -8.73 -10.21
CA THR A 62 4.74 -8.94 -9.01
C THR A 62 5.05 -7.86 -7.97
N SER A 63 4.02 -7.19 -7.48
CA SER A 63 4.13 -6.17 -6.43
C SER A 63 4.31 -6.85 -5.06
N LEU A 64 5.41 -6.54 -4.37
CA LEU A 64 5.74 -7.12 -3.07
C LEU A 64 4.66 -6.82 -2.03
N GLU A 65 4.23 -5.57 -1.92
CA GLU A 65 3.23 -5.12 -0.96
C GLU A 65 1.90 -5.86 -1.13
N GLU A 66 1.46 -6.07 -2.35
CA GLU A 66 0.20 -6.77 -2.66
C GLU A 66 0.31 -8.27 -2.35
N LEU A 67 1.44 -8.90 -2.70
CA LEU A 67 1.70 -10.30 -2.42
C LEU A 67 1.73 -10.58 -0.91
N VAL A 68 2.52 -9.79 -0.16
CA VAL A 68 2.70 -9.95 1.29
C VAL A 68 1.38 -9.78 2.02
N MET A 69 0.64 -8.72 1.69
CA MET A 69 -0.63 -8.46 2.37
C MET A 69 -1.74 -9.42 1.97
N ALA A 70 -1.75 -9.95 0.75
CA ALA A 70 -2.67 -11.02 0.37
C ALA A 70 -2.44 -12.30 1.20
N VAL A 71 -1.19 -12.72 1.37
CA VAL A 71 -0.85 -13.90 2.19
C VAL A 71 -1.24 -13.67 3.65
N ARG A 72 -0.92 -12.52 4.24
CA ARG A 72 -1.24 -12.19 5.63
C ARG A 72 -2.72 -12.04 5.91
N THR A 73 -3.45 -11.43 5.00
CA THR A 73 -4.89 -11.17 5.17
C THR A 73 -5.73 -12.42 4.95
N ARG A 74 -5.28 -13.32 4.08
CA ARG A 74 -6.01 -14.51 3.67
C ARG A 74 -5.37 -15.80 4.20
N GLN A 75 -5.09 -15.84 5.49
CA GLN A 75 -4.61 -17.06 6.19
C GLN A 75 -5.62 -18.20 6.17
N ASP A 76 -6.89 -17.91 5.88
CA ASP A 76 -7.92 -18.91 5.58
C ASP A 76 -7.66 -19.68 4.27
N VAL A 77 -6.86 -19.10 3.36
CA VAL A 77 -6.52 -19.66 2.03
C VAL A 77 -5.07 -20.11 1.97
N PHE A 78 -4.16 -19.36 2.62
CA PHE A 78 -2.71 -19.61 2.59
C PHE A 78 -2.28 -20.28 3.91
N ASP A 79 -1.69 -21.46 3.82
CA ASP A 79 -1.09 -22.21 4.93
C ASP A 79 0.37 -21.82 5.20
N CYS A 80 0.77 -20.64 4.74
CA CYS A 80 2.11 -20.12 4.87
C CYS A 80 2.09 -18.64 5.26
N ASP A 81 3.22 -18.14 5.72
CA ASP A 81 3.42 -16.74 6.05
C ASP A 81 4.77 -16.25 5.48
N THR A 82 5.08 -14.99 5.69
CA THR A 82 6.31 -14.33 5.29
C THR A 82 6.95 -13.63 6.49
N ASN A 83 8.28 -13.61 6.55
CA ASN A 83 9.05 -12.91 7.59
C ASN A 83 9.22 -11.41 7.31
N ILE A 84 8.53 -10.86 6.32
CA ILE A 84 8.61 -9.42 6.00
C ILE A 84 7.85 -8.64 7.07
N ASP A 85 8.52 -7.64 7.64
CA ASP A 85 7.85 -6.65 8.49
C ASP A 85 7.02 -5.70 7.63
N ALA A 86 5.71 -5.92 7.61
CA ALA A 86 4.78 -5.16 6.79
C ALA A 86 4.69 -3.68 7.21
N THR A 87 5.01 -3.33 8.45
CA THR A 87 4.98 -1.93 8.92
C THR A 87 5.97 -1.01 8.19
N HIS A 88 6.95 -1.58 7.49
CA HIS A 88 7.90 -0.85 6.67
C HIS A 88 7.52 -0.74 5.18
N ILE A 89 6.41 -1.35 4.76
CA ILE A 89 5.99 -1.39 3.34
C ILE A 89 5.82 0.02 2.77
N LEU A 90 5.08 0.90 3.46
CA LEU A 90 4.86 2.26 2.98
C LEU A 90 6.15 3.06 2.88
N ALA A 91 7.02 2.97 3.90
CA ALA A 91 8.31 3.66 3.91
C ALA A 91 9.20 3.20 2.75
N ALA A 92 9.28 1.89 2.51
CA ALA A 92 10.02 1.32 1.38
C ALA A 92 9.44 1.76 0.03
N SER A 93 8.11 1.77 -0.12
CA SER A 93 7.42 2.24 -1.33
C SER A 93 7.77 3.69 -1.65
N ARG A 94 7.71 4.58 -0.64
CA ARG A 94 8.04 6.00 -0.78
C ARG A 94 9.51 6.22 -1.12
N LEU A 95 10.41 5.51 -0.46
CA LEU A 95 11.85 5.59 -0.74
C LEU A 95 12.14 5.20 -2.19
N VAL A 96 11.61 4.06 -2.65
CA VAL A 96 11.79 3.60 -4.03
C VAL A 96 11.22 4.60 -5.04
N SER A 97 10.02 5.13 -4.78
CA SER A 97 9.41 6.17 -5.63
C SER A 97 10.29 7.42 -5.70
N SER A 98 10.82 7.89 -4.57
CA SER A 98 11.70 9.06 -4.50
C SER A 98 13.00 8.86 -5.26
N VAL A 99 13.66 7.71 -5.08
CA VAL A 99 14.97 7.41 -5.70
C VAL A 99 14.85 7.18 -7.21
N THR A 100 13.79 6.52 -7.65
CA THR A 100 13.60 6.14 -9.06
C THR A 100 12.87 7.21 -9.88
N GLY A 101 12.13 8.11 -9.24
CA GLY A 101 11.24 9.07 -9.88
C GLY A 101 9.92 8.47 -10.39
N PHE A 102 9.68 7.17 -10.20
CA PHE A 102 8.40 6.54 -10.55
C PHE A 102 7.36 6.81 -9.47
N ILE A 103 6.36 7.63 -9.81
CA ILE A 103 5.29 8.02 -8.89
C ILE A 103 4.31 6.85 -8.70
N VAL A 104 3.96 6.56 -7.45
CA VAL A 104 2.92 5.59 -7.11
C VAL A 104 1.55 6.17 -7.45
N GLN A 105 0.73 5.40 -8.17
CA GLN A 105 -0.64 5.83 -8.48
C GLN A 105 -1.46 5.99 -7.19
N PRO A 106 -2.27 7.05 -7.06
CA PRO A 106 -3.08 7.29 -5.84
C PRO A 106 -3.98 6.13 -5.44
N ASN A 107 -4.50 5.39 -6.41
CA ASN A 107 -5.37 4.23 -6.21
C ASN A 107 -4.62 2.88 -6.19
N LYS A 108 -3.28 2.89 -6.11
CA LYS A 108 -2.53 1.63 -5.99
C LYS A 108 -2.87 0.95 -4.67
N ALA A 109 -3.11 -0.35 -4.73
CA ALA A 109 -3.38 -1.14 -3.54
C ALA A 109 -2.25 -0.99 -2.51
N ILE A 110 -2.58 -0.98 -1.25
CA ILE A 110 -1.70 -0.97 -0.06
C ILE A 110 -0.96 0.37 0.14
N VAL A 111 -0.31 0.91 -0.88
CA VAL A 111 0.64 2.04 -0.76
C VAL A 111 0.17 3.33 -1.45
N GLY A 112 -0.89 3.28 -2.23
CA GLY A 112 -1.45 4.46 -2.87
C GLY A 112 -2.10 5.40 -1.85
N ALA A 113 -2.07 6.71 -2.10
CA ALA A 113 -2.60 7.73 -1.18
C ALA A 113 -4.08 7.51 -0.81
N ASN A 114 -4.86 6.89 -1.71
CA ASN A 114 -6.28 6.60 -1.50
C ASN A 114 -6.54 5.20 -0.94
N ALA A 115 -5.51 4.39 -0.68
CA ALA A 115 -5.68 2.97 -0.32
C ALA A 115 -6.52 2.76 0.95
N PHE A 116 -6.48 3.73 1.89
CA PHE A 116 -7.23 3.72 3.15
C PHE A 116 -8.13 4.96 3.31
N ALA A 117 -8.40 5.70 2.22
CA ALA A 117 -9.24 6.88 2.24
C ALA A 117 -10.72 6.49 2.04
N HIS A 118 -11.58 6.95 2.95
CA HIS A 118 -13.02 6.78 2.88
C HIS A 118 -13.68 8.16 2.70
N GLU A 119 -14.15 8.47 1.49
CA GLU A 119 -14.82 9.76 1.21
C GLU A 119 -16.33 9.76 1.49
N ALA A 120 -16.98 8.61 1.34
CA ALA A 120 -18.44 8.53 1.51
C ALA A 120 -18.84 8.48 2.99
N GLY A 121 -19.74 9.36 3.41
CA GLY A 121 -20.24 9.40 4.79
C GLY A 121 -20.85 8.08 5.28
N ILE A 122 -21.46 7.29 4.39
CA ILE A 122 -21.99 5.96 4.71
C ILE A 122 -20.86 4.95 5.01
N HIS A 123 -19.70 5.07 4.36
CA HIS A 123 -18.54 4.26 4.63
C HIS A 123 -17.89 4.66 5.96
N GLN A 124 -17.82 5.97 6.24
CA GLN A 124 -17.32 6.49 7.51
C GLN A 124 -18.17 6.03 8.70
N ASP A 125 -19.50 6.06 8.59
CA ASP A 125 -20.42 5.54 9.62
C ASP A 125 -20.27 4.02 9.80
N GLY A 126 -20.06 3.27 8.73
CA GLY A 126 -19.80 1.83 8.76
C GLY A 126 -18.47 1.47 9.45
N VAL A 127 -17.40 2.20 9.14
CA VAL A 127 -16.08 2.03 9.78
C VAL A 127 -16.14 2.35 11.28
N LEU A 128 -16.89 3.38 11.67
CA LEU A 128 -17.10 3.74 13.08
C LEU A 128 -17.87 2.66 13.87
N LYS A 129 -18.77 1.93 13.21
CA LYS A 129 -19.58 0.87 13.84
C LYS A 129 -18.89 -0.49 13.84
N HIS A 130 -18.32 -0.89 12.70
CA HIS A 130 -17.58 -2.14 12.52
C HIS A 130 -16.52 -1.96 11.43
N ARG A 131 -15.30 -1.64 11.83
CA ARG A 131 -14.16 -1.36 10.94
C ARG A 131 -13.94 -2.47 9.92
N GLU A 132 -14.04 -3.72 10.34
CA GLU A 132 -13.85 -4.92 9.53
C GLU A 132 -14.87 -5.08 8.38
N THR A 133 -15.97 -4.33 8.39
CA THR A 133 -16.97 -4.36 7.31
C THR A 133 -16.43 -3.76 6.01
N TYR A 134 -15.50 -2.80 6.11
CA TYR A 134 -14.95 -2.06 4.97
C TYR A 134 -13.43 -2.16 4.85
N GLU A 135 -12.74 -2.59 5.90
CA GLU A 135 -11.29 -2.72 5.94
C GLU A 135 -10.90 -4.19 6.15
N ILE A 136 -10.33 -4.81 5.12
CA ILE A 136 -9.76 -6.18 5.20
C ILE A 136 -8.39 -6.19 5.88
N MET A 137 -7.76 -5.02 6.05
CA MET A 137 -6.50 -4.79 6.75
C MET A 137 -6.51 -3.39 7.35
N ARG A 138 -5.71 -3.15 8.38
CA ARG A 138 -5.59 -1.83 9.01
C ARG A 138 -4.45 -1.04 8.36
N ALA A 139 -4.61 0.26 8.28
CA ALA A 139 -3.60 1.17 7.75
C ALA A 139 -2.25 1.02 8.47
N GLU A 140 -2.29 0.89 9.79
CA GLU A 140 -1.12 0.72 10.65
C GLU A 140 -0.31 -0.53 10.34
N ASP A 141 -0.96 -1.60 9.89
CA ASP A 141 -0.31 -2.88 9.58
C ASP A 141 0.70 -2.77 8.42
N VAL A 142 0.58 -1.72 7.60
CA VAL A 142 1.46 -1.46 6.44
C VAL A 142 2.25 -0.15 6.57
N GLY A 143 2.23 0.46 7.75
CA GLY A 143 3.02 1.66 8.07
C GLY A 143 2.33 2.98 7.77
N TRP A 144 1.04 2.98 7.42
CA TRP A 144 0.25 4.21 7.46
C TRP A 144 -0.04 4.56 8.91
N ASN A 145 0.22 5.81 9.32
CA ASN A 145 -0.25 6.27 10.61
C ASN A 145 -1.76 6.49 10.54
N ALA A 146 -2.50 5.97 11.52
CA ALA A 146 -3.95 6.08 11.59
C ALA A 146 -4.47 7.55 11.55
N ASN A 147 -3.59 8.51 11.83
CA ASN A 147 -3.88 9.94 11.94
C ASN A 147 -3.20 10.78 10.85
N GLN A 148 -2.60 10.21 9.80
CA GLN A 148 -2.11 11.06 8.71
C GLN A 148 -3.30 11.55 7.88
N LEU A 149 -3.90 12.65 8.31
CA LEU A 149 -4.69 13.51 7.45
C LEU A 149 -3.78 14.01 6.33
N VAL A 150 -3.89 13.39 5.16
CA VAL A 150 -3.22 13.90 3.95
C VAL A 150 -3.87 15.24 3.64
N LEU A 151 -3.13 16.31 3.89
CA LEU A 151 -3.61 17.65 3.58
C LEU A 151 -3.44 17.92 2.08
N GLY A 152 -4.44 18.55 1.49
CA GLY A 152 -4.43 18.91 0.09
C GLY A 152 -5.38 20.06 -0.22
N LYS A 153 -5.55 20.36 -1.50
CA LYS A 153 -6.37 21.47 -2.00
C LYS A 153 -7.79 21.53 -1.40
N HIS A 154 -8.39 20.38 -1.12
CA HIS A 154 -9.75 20.28 -0.58
C HIS A 154 -9.81 20.20 0.95
N SER A 155 -8.66 20.17 1.63
CA SER A 155 -8.61 20.12 3.10
C SER A 155 -9.19 21.40 3.73
N GLY A 156 -10.04 21.21 4.73
CA GLY A 156 -10.62 22.29 5.50
C GLY A 156 -9.68 22.81 6.60
N ARG A 157 -9.97 24.01 7.14
CA ARG A 157 -9.18 24.67 8.21
C ARG A 157 -9.04 23.80 9.46
N ASN A 158 -10.07 23.04 9.80
CA ASN A 158 -10.01 22.19 10.99
C ASN A 158 -9.02 21.03 10.82
N ALA A 159 -9.01 20.38 9.65
CA ALA A 159 -8.04 19.33 9.33
C ALA A 159 -6.60 19.86 9.35
N PHE A 160 -6.37 21.06 8.80
CA PHE A 160 -5.09 21.75 8.85
C PHE A 160 -4.62 22.03 10.28
N LYS A 161 -5.51 22.58 11.14
CA LYS A 161 -5.23 22.85 12.56
C LYS A 161 -4.85 21.56 13.31
N VAL A 162 -5.63 20.50 13.13
CA VAL A 162 -5.38 19.19 13.78
C VAL A 162 -4.02 18.65 13.36
N ARG A 163 -3.70 18.68 12.05
CA ARG A 163 -2.42 18.17 11.55
C ARG A 163 -1.23 18.95 12.09
N LEU A 164 -1.30 20.26 12.13
CA LEU A 164 -0.24 21.08 12.70
C LEU A 164 -0.06 20.85 14.20
N GLY A 165 -1.17 20.64 14.94
CA GLY A 165 -1.11 20.25 16.35
C GLY A 165 -0.40 18.91 16.56
N GLU A 166 -0.62 17.92 15.68
CA GLU A 166 0.11 16.63 15.70
C GLU A 166 1.61 16.81 15.42
N LEU A 167 1.99 17.80 14.61
CA LEU A 167 3.38 18.17 14.34
C LEU A 167 3.99 19.07 15.43
N GLY A 168 3.25 19.35 16.49
CA GLY A 168 3.72 20.17 17.62
C GLY A 168 3.65 21.68 17.38
N VAL A 169 2.91 22.13 16.34
CA VAL A 169 2.71 23.54 16.05
C VAL A 169 1.44 24.05 16.74
N GLU A 170 1.58 24.98 17.62
CA GLU A 170 0.48 25.67 18.30
C GLU A 170 0.36 27.12 17.78
N PHE A 171 -0.87 27.62 17.71
CA PHE A 171 -1.16 28.97 17.26
C PHE A 171 -1.60 29.86 18.44
N ASP A 172 -0.97 31.00 18.57
CA ASP A 172 -1.27 31.96 19.63
C ASP A 172 -2.63 32.67 19.46
N SER A 173 -3.16 32.67 18.22
CA SER A 173 -4.42 33.33 17.90
C SER A 173 -5.13 32.68 16.71
N GLU A 174 -6.44 32.91 16.59
CA GLU A 174 -7.24 32.56 15.42
C GLU A 174 -6.77 33.28 14.15
N GLU A 175 -6.18 34.48 14.30
CA GLU A 175 -5.65 35.28 13.19
C GLU A 175 -4.40 34.66 12.59
N SER A 176 -3.47 34.18 13.44
CA SER A 176 -2.26 33.45 13.01
C SER A 176 -2.61 32.13 12.32
N LEU A 177 -3.60 31.38 12.84
CA LEU A 177 -4.10 30.17 12.20
C LEU A 177 -4.71 30.47 10.81
N ASN A 178 -5.48 31.54 10.69
CA ASN A 178 -6.11 31.90 9.42
C ASN A 178 -5.07 32.34 8.36
N ASP A 179 -4.03 33.05 8.77
CA ASP A 179 -2.93 33.43 7.84
C ASP A 179 -2.14 32.20 7.39
N ALA A 180 -1.78 31.31 8.31
CA ALA A 180 -1.11 30.06 7.99
C ALA A 180 -1.98 29.18 7.05
N PHE A 181 -3.27 29.07 7.31
CA PHE A 181 -4.20 28.34 6.45
C PHE A 181 -4.32 28.95 5.06
N ARG A 182 -4.33 30.27 4.92
CA ARG A 182 -4.33 30.94 3.63
C ARG A 182 -3.06 30.59 2.82
N ARG A 183 -1.88 30.67 3.47
CA ARG A 183 -0.60 30.31 2.84
C ARG A 183 -0.55 28.84 2.42
N PHE A 184 -1.08 27.94 3.27
CA PHE A 184 -1.25 26.53 2.93
C PHE A 184 -2.12 26.36 1.69
N LYS A 185 -3.24 27.06 1.56
CA LYS A 185 -4.11 26.95 0.36
C LYS A 185 -3.39 27.43 -0.90
N GLU A 186 -2.61 28.52 -0.83
CA GLU A 186 -1.80 29.03 -1.93
C GLU A 186 -0.72 28.02 -2.37
N LEU A 187 -0.13 27.29 -1.43
CA LEU A 187 0.81 26.20 -1.70
C LEU A 187 0.12 24.99 -2.33
N ALA A 188 -1.01 24.57 -1.77
CA ALA A 188 -1.79 23.44 -2.25
C ALA A 188 -2.42 23.65 -3.63
N ASP A 189 -2.58 24.90 -4.07
CA ASP A 189 -2.98 25.24 -5.44
C ASP A 189 -1.83 25.09 -6.46
N LYS A 190 -0.58 25.14 -5.99
CA LYS A 190 0.63 25.06 -6.84
C LYS A 190 1.28 23.67 -6.80
N LYS A 191 1.11 22.93 -5.70
CA LYS A 191 1.77 21.65 -5.45
C LYS A 191 0.71 20.55 -5.35
N HIS A 192 0.87 19.47 -6.11
CA HIS A 192 -0.13 18.39 -6.19
C HIS A 192 -0.20 17.55 -4.91
N GLU A 193 0.93 17.34 -4.24
CA GLU A 193 1.04 16.62 -2.96
C GLU A 193 1.71 17.54 -1.93
N ILE A 194 1.11 17.61 -0.75
CA ILE A 194 1.64 18.38 0.39
C ILE A 194 2.18 17.38 1.41
N PHE A 195 3.43 17.52 1.77
CA PHE A 195 4.09 16.74 2.80
C PHE A 195 4.20 17.55 4.11
N ASP A 196 4.52 16.87 5.22
CA ASP A 196 4.65 17.53 6.52
C ASP A 196 5.73 18.63 6.53
N GLU A 197 6.78 18.44 5.74
CA GLU A 197 7.87 19.40 5.56
C GLU A 197 7.44 20.67 4.81
N ASP A 198 6.28 20.68 4.21
CA ASP A 198 5.69 21.82 3.50
C ASP A 198 4.79 22.68 4.41
N LEU A 199 4.47 22.18 5.60
CA LEU A 199 3.56 22.82 6.56
C LEU A 199 4.30 23.69 7.56
#